data_fa411f9a3e3fd212fdb6ea8bef92e715
#
_entry.id   fa411f9a3e3fd212fdb6ea8bef92e715
#
_cell.length_a   1.000
_cell.length_b   1.000
_cell.length_c   1.000
_cell.angle_alpha   90.00
_cell.angle_beta   90.00
_cell.angle_gamma   90.00
#
_symmetry.space_group_name_H-M   'P 1'
#
loop_
_entity.id
_entity.type
_entity.pdbx_description
1 polymer ?
#
loop_
_entity_poly.entity_id
_entity_poly.type
_entity_poly.pdbx_seq_one_letter_code
_entity_poly.pdbx_strand_id
1 'polypeptide(L)'
;MRTDIDSFWIFALASKCRAFTQENIAWSLLIIGLAWIVVTLIYWAYPGGPAWGKYKLKNTSLTISNPIPGPRGFPITGSMKLMTSLAHHKIAAAADACKARRLMAFSLGDTRVIVTCNPDVAKEILNSSVFADRPVKESAYSLMFNRAIGFAPYGVYWRTLRKIASTHLFCPKQIKAAESQRLQIASQMVSTFNDREKSSFSVREVLKRASLNNMMCSVFGREYKLDSFNNEVEELRALVEEGYDLLGTLNWSDHLPWLADFDPQKIRFRCSNLVPKVNRFVSRIIAEHRALTRSENPDFVDVLLSLQGHDKLSDSDMIAVLWVSKQGRARIYTHHT
;
A
#
# COMPACT_ATOMS: atom_id res chain seq x y z
N MET A 1 5.91 43.96 -45.36
CA MET A 1 7.35 44.04 -45.08
C MET A 1 7.57 44.92 -43.86
N ARG A 2 7.06 44.53 -42.71
CA ARG A 2 7.19 45.25 -41.42
C ARG A 2 6.84 44.31 -40.24
N THR A 3 7.54 43.21 -40.10
CA THR A 3 7.32 42.30 -38.95
C THR A 3 8.60 41.67 -38.36
N ASP A 4 9.78 42.05 -38.85
CA ASP A 4 11.03 41.43 -38.39
C ASP A 4 11.91 42.31 -37.49
N ILE A 5 11.45 43.51 -37.11
CA ILE A 5 12.27 44.45 -36.31
C ILE A 5 11.97 44.31 -34.81
N ASP A 6 10.79 43.81 -34.43
CA ASP A 6 10.37 43.77 -33.01
C ASP A 6 10.94 42.59 -32.21
N SER A 7 11.49 41.57 -32.86
CA SER A 7 12.12 40.44 -32.16
C SER A 7 13.61 40.70 -31.82
N PHE A 8 14.27 41.67 -32.48
CA PHE A 8 15.68 41.99 -32.22
C PHE A 8 15.92 42.86 -30.99
N TRP A 9 14.91 43.60 -30.51
CA TRP A 9 15.10 44.44 -29.32
C TRP A 9 15.31 43.66 -28.06
N ILE A 10 14.70 42.46 -27.92
CA ILE A 10 14.90 41.57 -26.79
C ILE A 10 16.34 41.07 -26.76
N PHE A 11 16.89 40.68 -27.91
CA PHE A 11 18.31 40.30 -28.03
C PHE A 11 19.25 41.47 -27.83
N ALA A 12 18.88 42.67 -28.29
CA ALA A 12 19.65 43.91 -28.07
C ALA A 12 19.61 44.36 -26.61
N LEU A 13 18.49 44.18 -25.90
CA LEU A 13 18.40 44.39 -24.45
C LEU A 13 19.17 43.31 -23.68
N ALA A 14 19.10 42.04 -24.08
CA ALA A 14 19.87 40.98 -23.47
C ALA A 14 21.39 41.15 -23.66
N SER A 15 21.83 41.66 -24.82
CA SER A 15 23.25 41.93 -25.09
C SER A 15 23.78 43.18 -24.40
N LYS A 16 22.93 44.17 -24.12
CA LYS A 16 23.27 45.38 -23.34
C LYS A 16 23.24 45.15 -21.84
N CYS A 17 22.51 44.17 -21.36
CA CYS A 17 22.63 43.75 -19.98
C CYS A 17 23.93 42.95 -19.83
N ARG A 18 24.97 43.53 -19.22
CA ARG A 18 26.12 42.81 -18.64
C ARG A 18 25.70 41.79 -17.59
N ALA A 19 24.43 41.40 -17.60
CA ALA A 19 23.79 40.54 -16.62
C ALA A 19 24.12 39.06 -16.80
N PHE A 20 24.72 38.66 -17.94
CA PHE A 20 25.07 37.25 -18.20
C PHE A 20 26.55 36.93 -17.94
N THR A 21 27.19 37.62 -17.01
CA THR A 21 28.46 37.12 -16.47
C THR A 21 28.17 35.94 -15.56
N GLN A 22 29.09 34.98 -15.49
CA GLN A 22 28.97 33.77 -14.67
C GLN A 22 28.61 34.10 -13.20
N GLU A 23 29.12 35.19 -12.67
CA GLU A 23 28.79 35.71 -11.33
C GLU A 23 27.35 36.16 -11.20
N ASN A 24 26.80 36.88 -12.20
CA ASN A 24 25.41 37.34 -12.15
C ASN A 24 24.40 36.21 -12.31
N ILE A 25 24.74 35.14 -13.05
CA ILE A 25 23.94 33.92 -13.14
C ILE A 25 23.93 33.21 -11.78
N ALA A 26 25.09 33.11 -11.12
CA ALA A 26 25.17 32.50 -9.79
C ALA A 26 24.34 33.26 -8.75
N TRP A 27 24.43 34.60 -8.74
CA TRP A 27 23.60 35.44 -7.87
C TRP A 27 22.10 35.34 -8.18
N SER A 28 21.73 35.27 -9.45
CA SER A 28 20.32 35.10 -9.86
C SER A 28 19.76 33.75 -9.39
N LEU A 29 20.52 32.66 -9.55
CA LEU A 29 20.13 31.32 -9.06
C LEU A 29 20.02 31.30 -7.54
N LEU A 30 20.92 31.97 -6.83
CA LEU A 30 20.89 32.11 -5.38
C LEU A 30 19.64 32.86 -4.91
N ILE A 31 19.30 33.97 -5.56
CA ILE A 31 18.10 34.77 -5.26
C ILE A 31 16.83 33.95 -5.52
N ILE A 32 16.76 33.25 -6.67
CA ILE A 32 15.63 32.38 -7.00
C ILE A 32 15.50 31.25 -5.96
N GLY A 33 16.63 30.65 -5.56
CA GLY A 33 16.66 29.61 -4.53
C GLY A 33 16.18 30.13 -3.16
N LEU A 34 16.65 31.32 -2.76
CA LEU A 34 16.20 31.98 -1.53
C LEU A 34 14.71 32.35 -1.59
N ALA A 35 14.23 32.89 -2.69
CA ALA A 35 12.82 33.22 -2.89
C ALA A 35 11.95 31.94 -2.81
N TRP A 36 12.40 30.87 -3.44
CA TRP A 36 11.73 29.58 -3.37
C TRP A 36 11.66 29.04 -1.93
N ILE A 37 12.76 29.11 -1.18
CA ILE A 37 12.80 28.73 0.25
C ILE A 37 11.83 29.59 1.07
N VAL A 38 11.81 30.89 0.86
CA VAL A 38 10.89 31.80 1.56
C VAL A 38 9.43 31.47 1.26
N VAL A 39 9.08 31.28 0.00
CA VAL A 39 7.73 30.88 -0.41
C VAL A 39 7.33 29.54 0.21
N THR A 40 8.24 28.57 0.21
CA THR A 40 8.02 27.27 0.83
C THR A 40 7.83 27.36 2.34
N LEU A 41 8.62 28.19 3.03
CA LEU A 41 8.46 28.44 4.46
C LEU A 41 7.15 29.16 4.79
N ILE A 42 6.75 30.14 3.98
CA ILE A 42 5.45 30.81 4.12
C ILE A 42 4.30 29.81 3.94
N TYR A 43 4.35 28.99 2.88
CA TYR A 43 3.36 27.93 2.65
C TYR A 43 3.32 26.94 3.81
N TRP A 44 4.48 26.51 4.31
CA TRP A 44 4.57 25.62 5.45
C TRP A 44 4.02 26.24 6.74
N ALA A 45 4.34 27.53 7.00
CA ALA A 45 3.93 28.23 8.22
C ALA A 45 2.49 28.75 8.18
N TYR A 46 1.89 28.86 7.00
CA TYR A 46 0.52 29.40 6.84
C TYR A 46 -0.50 28.57 7.65
N PRO A 47 -1.48 29.21 8.32
CA PRO A 47 -2.54 28.51 9.06
C PRO A 47 -3.29 27.52 8.16
N GLY A 48 -3.16 26.24 8.45
CA GLY A 48 -3.66 25.13 7.60
C GLY A 48 -2.62 24.52 6.66
N GLY A 49 -1.39 25.03 6.67
CA GLY A 49 -0.24 24.42 6.00
C GLY A 49 0.33 23.21 6.74
N PRO A 50 1.34 22.56 6.14
CA PRO A 50 1.93 21.32 6.68
C PRO A 50 2.50 21.42 8.10
N ALA A 51 2.95 22.63 8.52
CA ALA A 51 3.51 22.85 9.84
C ALA A 51 2.51 22.63 10.99
N TRP A 52 1.23 22.86 10.72
CA TRP A 52 0.26 23.00 11.79
C TRP A 52 -0.61 21.77 11.99
N GLY A 53 -0.66 20.83 11.03
CA GLY A 53 -1.64 19.75 11.04
C GLY A 53 -3.10 20.24 11.14
N LYS A 54 -3.30 21.55 11.14
CA LYS A 54 -4.57 22.22 11.36
C LYS A 54 -5.26 22.43 10.03
N TYR A 55 -6.40 21.81 9.85
CA TYR A 55 -7.19 21.99 8.63
C TYR A 55 -8.24 23.06 8.83
N LYS A 56 -8.14 24.15 8.07
CA LYS A 56 -9.28 25.02 7.80
C LYS A 56 -10.02 24.41 6.63
N LEU A 57 -11.24 23.94 6.85
CA LEU A 57 -12.17 23.67 5.76
C LEU A 57 -12.47 25.00 5.05
N LYS A 58 -11.91 25.15 3.85
CA LYS A 58 -12.24 26.25 2.96
C LYS A 58 -13.58 25.90 2.30
N ASN A 59 -14.60 26.72 2.51
CA ASN A 59 -15.91 26.63 1.86
C ASN A 59 -16.94 25.63 2.37
N THR A 60 -17.27 25.66 3.63
CA THR A 60 -18.65 25.33 4.03
C THR A 60 -19.03 26.17 5.22
N SER A 61 -20.27 26.57 5.31
CA SER A 61 -20.88 27.39 6.36
C SER A 61 -20.80 26.82 7.80
N LEU A 62 -20.10 25.71 7.97
CA LEU A 62 -19.70 25.14 9.24
C LEU A 62 -18.29 25.63 9.57
N THR A 63 -18.21 26.78 10.20
CA THR A 63 -17.00 27.23 10.91
C THR A 63 -16.70 26.23 12.02
N ILE A 64 -15.79 25.28 11.76
CA ILE A 64 -15.19 24.49 12.82
C ILE A 64 -14.40 25.46 13.69
N SER A 65 -14.97 25.84 14.81
CA SER A 65 -14.38 26.83 15.69
C SER A 65 -13.06 26.38 16.31
N ASN A 66 -12.81 25.06 16.39
CA ASN A 66 -11.59 24.49 16.92
C ASN A 66 -10.89 23.60 15.88
N PRO A 67 -9.67 23.96 15.46
CA PRO A 67 -8.89 23.12 14.56
C PRO A 67 -8.48 21.81 15.26
N ILE A 68 -8.42 20.70 14.50
CA ILE A 68 -7.94 19.42 15.02
C ILE A 68 -6.47 19.58 15.43
N PRO A 69 -6.10 19.25 16.67
CA PRO A 69 -4.73 19.36 17.14
C PRO A 69 -3.80 18.35 16.48
N GLY A 70 -2.51 18.66 16.43
CA GLY A 70 -1.51 17.74 15.91
C GLY A 70 -0.10 18.31 15.94
N PRO A 71 0.92 17.47 15.67
CA PRO A 71 2.30 17.88 15.67
C PRO A 71 2.62 18.82 14.52
N ARG A 72 3.59 19.70 14.71
CA ARG A 72 4.15 20.49 13.61
C ARG A 72 5.04 19.59 12.75
N GLY A 73 4.77 19.59 11.45
CA GLY A 73 5.62 18.91 10.47
C GLY A 73 6.85 19.73 10.10
N PHE A 74 7.78 19.11 9.39
CA PHE A 74 8.91 19.79 8.74
C PHE A 74 8.45 20.46 7.44
N PRO A 75 9.18 21.50 6.98
CA PRO A 75 8.94 22.05 5.66
C PRO A 75 8.97 20.95 4.59
N ILE A 76 8.09 21.03 3.59
CA ILE A 76 7.96 20.11 2.46
C ILE A 76 7.51 18.71 2.89
N THR A 77 8.23 18.05 3.79
CA THR A 77 7.98 16.64 4.16
C THR A 77 6.88 16.44 5.19
N GLY A 78 6.47 17.51 5.88
CA GLY A 78 5.49 17.36 6.96
C GLY A 78 5.99 16.46 8.09
N SER A 79 5.15 15.53 8.50
CA SER A 79 5.43 14.59 9.60
C SER A 79 5.79 13.18 9.13
N MET A 80 6.44 13.04 7.95
CA MET A 80 6.81 11.72 7.39
C MET A 80 7.64 10.86 8.36
N LYS A 81 8.38 11.48 9.28
CA LYS A 81 9.11 10.76 10.34
C LYS A 81 8.23 9.88 11.23
N LEU A 82 6.93 10.19 11.36
CA LEU A 82 5.99 9.37 12.12
C LEU A 82 5.72 8.02 11.44
N MET A 83 5.92 7.92 10.12
CA MET A 83 5.62 6.74 9.32
C MET A 83 6.83 5.79 9.16
N THR A 84 7.92 6.02 9.86
CA THR A 84 9.06 5.10 9.89
C THR A 84 8.76 3.88 10.78
N SER A 85 9.73 2.98 11.00
CA SER A 85 9.57 1.77 11.80
C SER A 85 8.69 1.98 13.05
N LEU A 86 7.75 1.08 13.32
CA LEU A 86 6.79 1.15 14.43
C LEU A 86 5.94 2.44 14.40
N ALA A 87 5.44 2.81 13.21
CA ALA A 87 4.66 4.02 13.00
C ALA A 87 3.51 4.21 14.02
N HIS A 88 2.81 3.14 14.37
CA HIS A 88 1.71 3.16 15.34
C HIS A 88 2.15 3.63 16.73
N HIS A 89 3.33 3.23 17.23
CA HIS A 89 3.88 3.72 18.48
C HIS A 89 4.23 5.22 18.43
N LYS A 90 4.87 5.65 17.31
CA LYS A 90 5.23 7.05 17.13
C LYS A 90 4.00 7.95 17.01
N ILE A 91 2.97 7.49 16.30
CA ILE A 91 1.70 8.19 16.16
C ILE A 91 1.00 8.29 17.52
N ALA A 92 0.95 7.19 18.30
CA ALA A 92 0.37 7.20 19.64
C ALA A 92 1.11 8.17 20.57
N ALA A 93 2.44 8.12 20.61
CA ALA A 93 3.25 9.03 21.40
C ALA A 93 3.06 10.51 21.00
N ALA A 94 2.95 10.78 19.68
CA ALA A 94 2.65 12.12 19.20
C ALA A 94 1.24 12.59 19.61
N ALA A 95 0.25 11.69 19.58
CA ALA A 95 -1.11 11.99 20.02
C ALA A 95 -1.17 12.31 21.51
N ASP A 96 -0.38 11.62 22.35
CA ASP A 96 -0.25 11.91 23.77
C ASP A 96 0.44 13.26 24.01
N ALA A 97 1.55 13.52 23.35
CA ALA A 97 2.29 14.78 23.45
C ALA A 97 1.44 16.00 23.03
N CYS A 98 0.60 15.86 22.02
CA CYS A 98 -0.30 16.90 21.52
C CYS A 98 -1.64 16.95 22.27
N LYS A 99 -1.90 16.05 23.25
CA LYS A 99 -3.21 15.86 23.91
C LYS A 99 -4.35 15.63 22.92
N ALA A 100 -4.07 14.88 21.87
CA ALA A 100 -4.90 14.71 20.67
C ALA A 100 -5.38 13.26 20.47
N ARG A 101 -5.56 12.48 21.54
CA ARG A 101 -5.93 11.04 21.45
C ARG A 101 -7.26 10.80 20.73
N ARG A 102 -8.21 11.72 20.86
CA ARG A 102 -9.52 11.59 20.22
C ARG A 102 -9.41 11.74 18.69
N LEU A 103 -8.77 12.82 18.24
CA LEU A 103 -8.46 13.07 16.83
C LEU A 103 -7.16 13.87 16.77
N MET A 104 -6.23 13.41 15.94
CA MET A 104 -4.99 14.10 15.65
C MET A 104 -4.86 14.28 14.14
N ALA A 105 -4.50 15.49 13.69
CA ALA A 105 -4.24 15.80 12.29
C ALA A 105 -2.76 16.11 12.08
N PHE A 106 -2.20 15.58 11.00
CA PHE A 106 -0.85 15.90 10.53
C PHE A 106 -0.76 15.77 9.02
N SER A 107 0.35 16.13 8.43
CA SER A 107 0.59 15.98 7.00
C SER A 107 1.76 15.03 6.72
N LEU A 108 1.65 14.29 5.63
CA LEU A 108 2.73 13.56 5.01
C LEU A 108 2.99 14.24 3.66
N GLY A 109 3.99 15.14 3.62
CA GLY A 109 4.11 16.06 2.48
C GLY A 109 2.79 16.80 2.25
N ASP A 110 2.25 16.71 1.05
CA ASP A 110 0.98 17.35 0.66
C ASP A 110 -0.26 16.54 1.09
N THR A 111 -0.09 15.29 1.52
CA THR A 111 -1.20 14.44 1.95
C THR A 111 -1.60 14.75 3.39
N ARG A 112 -2.85 15.09 3.57
CA ARG A 112 -3.44 15.34 4.90
C ARG A 112 -3.92 14.04 5.52
N VAL A 113 -3.58 13.83 6.80
CA VAL A 113 -3.90 12.60 7.53
C VAL A 113 -4.58 12.95 8.83
N ILE A 114 -5.66 12.24 9.13
CA ILE A 114 -6.33 12.29 10.43
C ILE A 114 -6.27 10.89 11.03
N VAL A 115 -5.87 10.82 12.30
CA VAL A 115 -5.80 9.57 13.06
C VAL A 115 -6.55 9.69 14.37
N THR A 116 -6.98 8.55 14.91
CA THR A 116 -7.57 8.47 16.23
C THR A 116 -6.91 7.36 17.05
N CYS A 117 -6.69 7.60 18.34
CA CYS A 117 -6.34 6.60 19.33
C CYS A 117 -7.53 6.25 20.25
N ASN A 118 -8.73 6.78 19.95
CA ASN A 118 -9.95 6.51 20.70
C ASN A 118 -10.76 5.39 20.02
N PRO A 119 -11.07 4.28 20.73
CA PRO A 119 -11.81 3.15 20.15
C PRO A 119 -13.21 3.50 19.64
N ASP A 120 -13.93 4.38 20.33
CA ASP A 120 -15.30 4.75 19.96
C ASP A 120 -15.32 5.55 18.66
N VAL A 121 -14.40 6.51 18.53
CA VAL A 121 -14.22 7.28 17.29
C VAL A 121 -13.74 6.37 16.15
N ALA A 122 -12.84 5.43 16.44
CA ALA A 122 -12.39 4.45 15.45
C ALA A 122 -13.56 3.58 14.97
N LYS A 123 -14.43 3.13 15.88
CA LYS A 123 -15.64 2.37 15.54
C LYS A 123 -16.58 3.16 14.65
N GLU A 124 -16.80 4.44 14.95
CA GLU A 124 -17.63 5.34 14.14
C GLU A 124 -17.06 5.50 12.72
N ILE A 125 -15.77 5.79 12.60
CA ILE A 125 -15.08 5.93 11.31
C ILE A 125 -15.15 4.63 10.49
N LEU A 126 -14.84 3.49 11.12
CA LEU A 126 -14.81 2.20 10.42
C LEU A 126 -16.19 1.69 9.98
N ASN A 127 -17.26 2.10 10.65
CA ASN A 127 -18.62 1.73 10.29
C ASN A 127 -19.27 2.71 9.30
N SER A 128 -18.66 3.85 9.04
CA SER A 128 -19.20 4.87 8.15
C SER A 128 -18.84 4.57 6.70
N SER A 129 -19.85 4.61 5.82
CA SER A 129 -19.64 4.50 4.37
C SER A 129 -18.89 5.70 3.77
N VAL A 130 -18.90 6.84 4.44
CA VAL A 130 -18.17 8.06 4.01
C VAL A 130 -16.66 7.84 4.02
N PHE A 131 -16.15 7.00 4.93
CA PHE A 131 -14.72 6.69 5.08
C PHE A 131 -14.37 5.30 4.53
N ALA A 132 -15.27 4.70 3.73
CA ALA A 132 -15.09 3.32 3.27
C ALA A 132 -14.02 3.16 2.19
N ASP A 133 -13.71 4.22 1.44
CA ASP A 133 -12.69 4.19 0.41
C ASP A 133 -11.26 4.03 0.98
N ARG A 134 -10.42 3.42 0.17
CA ARG A 134 -9.00 3.27 0.47
C ARG A 134 -8.19 4.42 -0.11
N PRO A 135 -7.10 4.82 0.55
CA PRO A 135 -6.20 5.81 -0.04
C PRO A 135 -5.61 5.26 -1.35
N VAL A 136 -5.52 6.13 -2.35
CA VAL A 136 -4.81 5.81 -3.58
C VAL A 136 -3.32 5.72 -3.25
N LYS A 137 -2.72 4.57 -3.52
CA LYS A 137 -1.30 4.29 -3.33
C LYS A 137 -0.74 3.72 -4.63
N GLU A 138 0.30 4.35 -5.17
CA GLU A 138 0.88 3.96 -6.46
C GLU A 138 1.28 2.48 -6.48
N SER A 139 1.98 2.00 -5.44
CA SER A 139 2.36 0.59 -5.36
C SER A 139 1.16 -0.36 -5.35
N ALA A 140 0.05 0.01 -4.67
CA ALA A 140 -1.15 -0.82 -4.64
C ALA A 140 -1.82 -0.90 -6.01
N TYR A 141 -1.88 0.22 -6.73
CA TYR A 141 -2.45 0.27 -8.08
C TYR A 141 -1.56 -0.45 -9.10
N SER A 142 -0.25 -0.21 -9.06
CA SER A 142 0.72 -0.86 -9.94
C SER A 142 0.77 -2.38 -9.74
N LEU A 143 0.52 -2.87 -8.51
CA LEU A 143 0.43 -4.30 -8.19
C LEU A 143 -0.98 -4.91 -8.41
N MET A 144 -1.89 -4.20 -9.08
CA MET A 144 -3.27 -4.62 -9.37
C MET A 144 -4.19 -4.75 -8.13
N PHE A 145 -3.78 -4.24 -6.95
CA PHE A 145 -4.59 -4.38 -5.74
C PHE A 145 -5.86 -3.53 -5.75
N ASN A 146 -5.96 -2.53 -6.62
CA ASN A 146 -7.19 -1.81 -6.88
C ASN A 146 -8.31 -2.71 -7.44
N ARG A 147 -7.98 -3.91 -7.93
CA ARG A 147 -8.92 -4.96 -8.35
C ARG A 147 -9.20 -6.01 -7.28
N ALA A 148 -8.65 -5.84 -6.09
CA ALA A 148 -8.79 -6.79 -4.99
C ALA A 148 -9.36 -6.15 -3.73
N ILE A 149 -9.93 -6.93 -2.83
CA ILE A 149 -10.68 -6.51 -1.64
C ILE A 149 -9.94 -5.44 -0.81
N GLY A 150 -8.60 -5.49 -0.77
CA GLY A 150 -7.79 -4.61 0.08
C GLY A 150 -7.81 -3.14 -0.35
N PHE A 151 -7.84 -2.87 -1.66
CA PHE A 151 -7.68 -1.53 -2.23
C PHE A 151 -8.71 -1.19 -3.32
N ALA A 152 -9.62 -2.10 -3.64
CA ALA A 152 -10.71 -1.79 -4.58
C ALA A 152 -11.55 -0.62 -4.03
N PRO A 153 -11.92 0.35 -4.89
CA PRO A 153 -12.81 1.44 -4.50
C PRO A 153 -14.13 0.92 -3.93
N TYR A 154 -14.64 1.63 -2.93
CA TYR A 154 -15.91 1.26 -2.31
C TYR A 154 -17.07 1.41 -3.30
N GLY A 155 -17.67 0.29 -3.69
CA GLY A 155 -18.73 0.25 -4.70
C GLY A 155 -19.29 -1.14 -4.93
N VAL A 156 -20.02 -1.32 -6.03
CA VAL A 156 -20.65 -2.61 -6.39
C VAL A 156 -19.60 -3.70 -6.52
N TYR A 157 -18.51 -3.43 -7.24
CA TYR A 157 -17.41 -4.39 -7.45
C TYR A 157 -16.79 -4.86 -6.13
N TRP A 158 -16.46 -3.92 -5.21
CA TRP A 158 -15.92 -4.28 -3.90
C TRP A 158 -16.90 -5.13 -3.08
N ARG A 159 -18.21 -4.80 -3.11
CA ARG A 159 -19.23 -5.59 -2.42
C ARG A 159 -19.34 -7.00 -3.00
N THR A 160 -19.24 -7.15 -4.32
CA THR A 160 -19.20 -8.47 -4.98
C THR A 160 -18.00 -9.28 -4.52
N LEU A 161 -16.80 -8.71 -4.50
CA LEU A 161 -15.61 -9.39 -3.97
C LEU A 161 -15.77 -9.81 -2.51
N ARG A 162 -16.32 -8.94 -1.67
CA ARG A 162 -16.63 -9.24 -0.26
C ARG A 162 -17.63 -10.38 -0.12
N LYS A 163 -18.69 -10.40 -0.92
CA LYS A 163 -19.68 -11.47 -0.96
C LYS A 163 -19.02 -12.79 -1.33
N ILE A 164 -18.24 -12.85 -2.41
CA ILE A 164 -17.51 -14.04 -2.86
C ILE A 164 -16.60 -14.56 -1.74
N ALA A 165 -15.78 -13.70 -1.15
CA ALA A 165 -14.86 -14.09 -0.09
C ALA A 165 -15.59 -14.60 1.17
N SER A 166 -16.65 -13.92 1.61
CA SER A 166 -17.39 -14.33 2.80
C SER A 166 -18.15 -15.65 2.60
N THR A 167 -18.63 -15.90 1.40
CA THR A 167 -19.42 -17.11 1.10
C THR A 167 -18.52 -18.33 0.86
N HIS A 168 -17.41 -18.15 0.14
CA HIS A 168 -16.64 -19.28 -0.38
C HIS A 168 -15.26 -19.45 0.29
N LEU A 169 -14.74 -18.46 1.01
CA LEU A 169 -13.43 -18.56 1.64
C LEU A 169 -13.47 -18.47 3.16
N PHE A 170 -14.34 -17.60 3.71
CA PHE A 170 -14.37 -17.31 5.14
C PHE A 170 -15.64 -17.78 5.86
N CYS A 171 -16.51 -18.52 5.20
CA CYS A 171 -17.69 -19.08 5.87
C CYS A 171 -17.29 -20.20 6.85
N PRO A 172 -18.07 -20.41 7.94
CA PRO A 172 -17.77 -21.44 8.95
C PRO A 172 -17.61 -22.84 8.37
N LYS A 173 -18.39 -23.18 7.32
CA LYS A 173 -18.31 -24.48 6.62
C LYS A 173 -16.93 -24.69 6.01
N GLN A 174 -16.38 -23.71 5.28
CA GLN A 174 -15.06 -23.81 4.64
C GLN A 174 -13.93 -23.79 5.67
N ILE A 175 -14.09 -22.98 6.73
CA ILE A 175 -13.12 -22.97 7.83
C ILE A 175 -13.05 -24.35 8.50
N LYS A 176 -14.19 -25.01 8.72
CA LYS A 176 -14.25 -26.37 9.29
C LYS A 176 -13.71 -27.39 8.30
N ALA A 177 -14.07 -27.33 7.03
CA ALA A 177 -13.58 -28.29 6.02
C ALA A 177 -12.03 -28.27 5.89
N ALA A 178 -11.39 -27.12 6.08
CA ALA A 178 -9.92 -26.99 6.07
C ALA A 178 -9.27 -27.34 7.42
N GLU A 179 -9.97 -27.92 8.39
CA GLU A 179 -9.41 -28.24 9.72
C GLU A 179 -8.35 -29.33 9.67
N SER A 180 -8.62 -30.44 8.96
CA SER A 180 -7.67 -31.55 8.80
C SER A 180 -6.34 -31.09 8.19
N GLN A 181 -6.41 -30.24 7.16
CA GLN A 181 -5.26 -29.63 6.53
C GLN A 181 -4.44 -28.76 7.52
N ARG A 182 -5.11 -27.93 8.31
CA ARG A 182 -4.42 -27.13 9.33
C ARG A 182 -3.75 -27.98 10.40
N LEU A 183 -4.39 -29.07 10.84
CA LEU A 183 -3.81 -30.03 11.77
C LEU A 183 -2.58 -30.73 11.19
N GLN A 184 -2.63 -31.10 9.92
CA GLN A 184 -1.48 -31.68 9.22
C GLN A 184 -0.29 -30.69 9.13
N ILE A 185 -0.54 -29.43 8.77
CA ILE A 185 0.51 -28.39 8.77
C ILE A 185 1.08 -28.17 10.17
N ALA A 186 0.24 -28.16 11.21
CA ALA A 186 0.67 -28.04 12.59
C ALA A 186 1.55 -29.22 13.02
N SER A 187 1.17 -30.47 12.63
CA SER A 187 1.98 -31.65 12.87
C SER A 187 3.36 -31.58 12.18
N GLN A 188 3.40 -31.13 10.91
CA GLN A 188 4.65 -30.92 10.19
C GLN A 188 5.52 -29.84 10.85
N MET A 189 4.93 -28.78 11.42
CA MET A 189 5.69 -27.78 12.19
C MET A 189 6.32 -28.40 13.44
N VAL A 190 5.55 -29.19 14.20
CA VAL A 190 6.05 -29.87 15.40
C VAL A 190 7.20 -30.84 15.07
N SER A 191 7.06 -31.65 14.00
CA SER A 191 8.13 -32.53 13.56
C SER A 191 9.39 -31.73 13.15
N THR A 192 9.23 -30.63 12.42
CA THR A 192 10.33 -29.75 12.03
C THR A 192 11.07 -29.15 13.25
N PHE A 193 10.35 -28.84 14.32
CA PHE A 193 10.96 -28.36 15.56
C PHE A 193 11.73 -29.47 16.28
N ASN A 194 11.18 -30.66 16.36
CA ASN A 194 11.80 -31.80 17.03
C ASN A 194 13.07 -32.28 16.31
N ASP A 195 13.06 -32.32 14.98
CA ASP A 195 14.22 -32.77 14.18
C ASP A 195 15.42 -31.80 14.25
N ARG A 196 15.19 -30.58 14.69
CA ARG A 196 16.21 -29.51 14.76
C ARG A 196 16.71 -29.19 16.17
N GLU A 197 16.46 -30.06 17.14
CA GLU A 197 16.91 -29.87 18.53
C GLU A 197 18.43 -29.57 18.67
N LYS A 198 19.24 -29.97 17.70
CA LYS A 198 20.71 -29.83 17.73
C LYS A 198 21.25 -28.60 16.99
N SER A 199 20.43 -27.81 16.33
CA SER A 199 20.87 -26.61 15.58
C SER A 199 19.97 -25.42 15.83
N SER A 200 20.55 -24.21 15.94
CA SER A 200 19.74 -22.99 16.01
C SER A 200 18.97 -22.80 14.70
N PHE A 201 17.70 -22.53 14.77
CA PHE A 201 16.84 -22.28 13.61
C PHE A 201 15.93 -21.08 13.84
N SER A 202 15.48 -20.47 12.74
CA SER A 202 14.56 -19.36 12.81
C SER A 202 13.11 -19.85 12.89
N VAL A 203 12.46 -19.70 14.04
CA VAL A 203 11.02 -19.97 14.21
C VAL A 203 10.19 -19.15 13.19
N ARG A 204 10.61 -17.94 12.88
CA ARG A 204 9.94 -17.06 11.89
C ARG A 204 9.87 -17.71 10.51
N GLU A 205 10.94 -18.38 10.06
CA GLU A 205 10.97 -19.04 8.75
C GLU A 205 10.03 -20.24 8.70
N VAL A 206 9.95 -21.03 9.77
CA VAL A 206 9.00 -22.14 9.86
C VAL A 206 7.56 -21.63 9.83
N LEU A 207 7.25 -20.57 10.59
CA LEU A 207 5.92 -19.95 10.61
C LEU A 207 5.54 -19.36 9.26
N LYS A 208 6.49 -18.69 8.56
CA LYS A 208 6.25 -18.18 7.21
C LYS A 208 5.92 -19.30 6.22
N ARG A 209 6.71 -20.37 6.23
CA ARG A 209 6.45 -21.55 5.36
C ARG A 209 5.12 -22.21 5.67
N ALA A 210 4.80 -22.42 6.93
CA ALA A 210 3.52 -23.00 7.36
C ALA A 210 2.32 -22.13 6.93
N SER A 211 2.43 -20.81 7.11
CA SER A 211 1.41 -19.86 6.67
C SER A 211 1.24 -19.87 5.15
N LEU A 212 2.35 -19.88 4.39
CA LEU A 212 2.32 -19.95 2.94
C LEU A 212 1.69 -21.28 2.46
N ASN A 213 2.07 -22.41 3.05
CA ASN A 213 1.50 -23.72 2.73
C ASN A 213 -0.02 -23.75 3.00
N ASN A 214 -0.46 -23.27 4.18
CA ASN A 214 -1.88 -23.18 4.49
C ASN A 214 -2.67 -22.36 3.44
N MET A 215 -2.04 -21.30 2.90
CA MET A 215 -2.67 -20.52 1.84
C MET A 215 -2.68 -21.24 0.50
N MET A 216 -1.57 -21.91 0.13
CA MET A 216 -1.48 -22.69 -1.09
C MET A 216 -2.56 -23.77 -1.14
N CYS A 217 -2.74 -24.48 -0.04
CA CYS A 217 -3.80 -25.47 0.06
C CYS A 217 -5.21 -24.86 0.00
N SER A 218 -5.47 -23.78 0.77
CA SER A 218 -6.81 -23.20 0.86
C SER A 218 -7.25 -22.46 -0.41
N VAL A 219 -6.31 -21.91 -1.18
CA VAL A 219 -6.60 -21.07 -2.35
C VAL A 219 -6.40 -21.84 -3.64
N PHE A 220 -5.35 -22.65 -3.75
CA PHE A 220 -4.96 -23.35 -4.98
C PHE A 220 -5.08 -24.87 -4.88
N GLY A 221 -5.60 -25.42 -3.80
CA GLY A 221 -5.72 -26.87 -3.59
C GLY A 221 -4.38 -27.60 -3.56
N ARG A 222 -3.24 -26.90 -3.43
CA ARG A 222 -1.90 -27.49 -3.51
C ARG A 222 -1.27 -27.64 -2.16
N GLU A 223 -0.84 -28.87 -1.86
CA GLU A 223 -0.20 -29.23 -0.60
C GLU A 223 1.32 -29.42 -0.81
N TYR A 224 2.10 -28.85 0.11
CA TYR A 224 3.56 -28.96 0.10
C TYR A 224 4.06 -29.37 1.48
N LYS A 225 5.14 -30.16 1.51
CA LYS A 225 5.82 -30.49 2.77
C LYS A 225 6.70 -29.33 3.23
N LEU A 226 6.69 -29.02 4.53
CA LEU A 226 7.43 -27.90 5.10
C LEU A 226 8.97 -28.07 5.05
N ASP A 227 9.43 -29.29 5.06
CA ASP A 227 10.83 -29.71 5.06
C ASP A 227 11.41 -29.93 3.65
N SER A 228 10.56 -30.03 2.63
CA SER A 228 11.00 -30.22 1.25
C SER A 228 11.28 -28.89 0.55
N PHE A 229 12.36 -28.86 -0.23
CA PHE A 229 12.63 -27.76 -1.16
C PHE A 229 11.72 -27.93 -2.39
N ASN A 230 10.89 -26.93 -2.64
CA ASN A 230 10.04 -26.89 -3.81
C ASN A 230 10.19 -25.53 -4.51
N ASN A 231 10.62 -25.57 -5.79
CA ASN A 231 10.87 -24.39 -6.57
C ASN A 231 9.63 -23.49 -6.69
N GLU A 232 8.43 -24.06 -6.79
CA GLU A 232 7.19 -23.30 -6.90
C GLU A 232 6.85 -22.54 -5.61
N VAL A 233 7.10 -23.15 -4.45
CA VAL A 233 6.91 -22.50 -3.14
C VAL A 233 7.92 -21.36 -2.95
N GLU A 234 9.17 -21.58 -3.32
CA GLU A 234 10.20 -20.54 -3.21
C GLU A 234 9.97 -19.38 -4.22
N GLU A 235 9.53 -19.69 -5.44
CA GLU A 235 9.10 -18.66 -6.41
C GLU A 235 7.96 -17.83 -5.82
N LEU A 236 6.92 -18.47 -5.30
CA LEU A 236 5.81 -17.79 -4.69
C LEU A 236 6.23 -16.97 -3.47
N ARG A 237 7.10 -17.53 -2.62
CA ARG A 237 7.63 -16.84 -1.45
C ARG A 237 8.32 -15.54 -1.84
N ALA A 238 9.21 -15.60 -2.82
CA ALA A 238 9.92 -14.42 -3.31
C ALA A 238 8.97 -13.35 -3.87
N LEU A 239 7.95 -13.77 -4.65
CA LEU A 239 6.93 -12.85 -5.16
C LEU A 239 6.13 -12.18 -4.03
N VAL A 240 5.75 -12.95 -3.02
CA VAL A 240 4.96 -12.47 -1.86
C VAL A 240 5.80 -11.52 -1.00
N GLU A 241 7.05 -11.84 -0.70
CA GLU A 241 7.93 -10.99 0.10
C GLU A 241 8.18 -9.64 -0.60
N GLU A 242 8.46 -9.66 -1.91
CA GLU A 242 8.62 -8.42 -2.70
C GLU A 242 7.33 -7.60 -2.76
N GLY A 243 6.18 -8.23 -2.95
CA GLY A 243 4.89 -7.56 -2.94
C GLY A 243 4.57 -6.89 -1.59
N TYR A 244 4.91 -7.55 -0.47
CA TYR A 244 4.76 -6.97 0.87
C TYR A 244 5.69 -5.80 1.12
N ASP A 245 6.94 -5.91 0.70
CA ASP A 245 7.91 -4.85 0.85
C ASP A 245 7.44 -3.59 0.10
N LEU A 246 7.01 -3.75 -1.15
CA LEU A 246 6.47 -2.65 -1.96
C LEU A 246 5.21 -2.03 -1.35
N LEU A 247 4.30 -2.84 -0.79
CA LEU A 247 3.11 -2.31 -0.11
C LEU A 247 3.43 -1.68 1.23
N GLY A 248 4.42 -2.21 1.95
CA GLY A 248 4.83 -1.70 3.27
C GLY A 248 5.63 -0.41 3.19
N THR A 249 6.32 -0.18 2.09
CA THR A 249 7.18 0.99 1.90
C THR A 249 6.34 2.26 1.80
N LEU A 250 6.72 3.30 2.57
CA LEU A 250 6.17 4.63 2.41
C LEU A 250 6.70 5.23 1.10
N ASN A 251 5.87 5.28 0.08
CA ASN A 251 6.23 5.89 -1.20
C ASN A 251 6.21 7.41 -1.08
N TRP A 252 7.34 8.05 -1.29
CA TRP A 252 7.44 9.51 -1.23
C TRP A 252 6.65 10.18 -2.34
N SER A 253 6.58 9.56 -3.51
CA SER A 253 5.83 10.07 -4.66
C SER A 253 4.33 10.19 -4.40
N ASP A 254 3.76 9.32 -3.55
CA ASP A 254 2.34 9.40 -3.15
C ASP A 254 2.05 10.67 -2.30
N HIS A 255 3.05 11.22 -1.65
CA HIS A 255 2.93 12.33 -0.70
C HIS A 255 3.60 13.62 -1.16
N LEU A 256 4.48 13.54 -2.14
CA LEU A 256 5.21 14.64 -2.75
C LEU A 256 5.06 14.54 -4.28
N PRO A 257 3.97 15.06 -4.87
CA PRO A 257 3.63 14.87 -6.27
C PRO A 257 4.72 15.28 -7.26
N TRP A 258 5.52 16.29 -6.92
CA TRP A 258 6.65 16.74 -7.73
C TRP A 258 7.80 15.72 -7.83
N LEU A 259 7.83 14.69 -6.97
CA LEU A 259 8.76 13.55 -7.06
C LEU A 259 8.22 12.39 -7.91
N ALA A 260 6.94 12.45 -8.33
CA ALA A 260 6.29 11.31 -8.98
C ALA A 260 6.99 10.85 -10.26
N ASP A 261 7.52 11.81 -11.05
CA ASP A 261 8.19 11.49 -12.31
C ASP A 261 9.60 10.89 -12.13
N PHE A 262 10.22 11.10 -10.98
CA PHE A 262 11.59 10.66 -10.70
C PHE A 262 11.68 9.24 -10.13
N ASP A 263 10.59 8.70 -9.56
CA ASP A 263 10.55 7.40 -8.86
C ASP A 263 11.79 7.15 -7.97
N PRO A 264 12.07 8.03 -6.97
CA PRO A 264 13.32 8.03 -6.22
C PRO A 264 13.57 6.74 -5.45
N GLN A 265 12.52 6.02 -5.11
CA GLN A 265 12.58 4.73 -4.40
C GLN A 265 12.43 3.52 -5.34
N LYS A 266 12.38 3.76 -6.66
CA LYS A 266 12.21 2.74 -7.71
C LYS A 266 10.97 1.84 -7.49
N ILE A 267 9.91 2.38 -6.87
CA ILE A 267 8.69 1.63 -6.58
C ILE A 267 8.01 1.21 -7.87
N ARG A 268 7.85 2.14 -8.82
CA ARG A 268 7.23 1.88 -10.12
C ARG A 268 8.02 0.86 -10.92
N PHE A 269 9.34 1.02 -10.95
CA PHE A 269 10.25 0.06 -11.61
C PHE A 269 10.16 -1.34 -10.99
N ARG A 270 10.18 -1.45 -9.65
CA ARG A 270 10.05 -2.75 -8.97
C ARG A 270 8.69 -3.39 -9.23
N CYS A 271 7.60 -2.62 -9.20
CA CYS A 271 6.26 -3.10 -9.54
C CYS A 271 6.18 -3.63 -10.98
N SER A 272 6.75 -2.90 -11.95
CA SER A 272 6.75 -3.31 -13.35
C SER A 272 7.52 -4.62 -13.60
N ASN A 273 8.51 -4.92 -12.78
CA ASN A 273 9.25 -6.19 -12.83
C ASN A 273 8.52 -7.35 -12.11
N LEU A 274 7.76 -7.03 -11.06
CA LEU A 274 7.06 -8.03 -10.25
C LEU A 274 5.77 -8.52 -10.93
N VAL A 275 4.97 -7.61 -11.47
CA VAL A 275 3.63 -7.91 -12.04
C VAL A 275 3.65 -8.97 -13.15
N PRO A 276 4.57 -8.95 -14.13
CA PRO A 276 4.64 -10.02 -15.14
C PRO A 276 4.94 -11.40 -14.56
N LYS A 277 5.75 -11.47 -13.51
CA LYS A 277 6.06 -12.74 -12.82
C LYS A 277 4.83 -13.28 -12.08
N VAL A 278 4.12 -12.39 -11.38
CA VAL A 278 2.85 -12.73 -10.71
C VAL A 278 1.82 -13.21 -11.71
N ASN A 279 1.64 -12.48 -12.81
CA ASN A 279 0.70 -12.85 -13.85
C ASN A 279 1.02 -14.24 -14.43
N ARG A 280 2.29 -14.51 -14.75
CA ARG A 280 2.73 -15.81 -15.25
C ARG A 280 2.44 -16.93 -14.24
N PHE A 281 2.79 -16.70 -12.98
CA PHE A 281 2.59 -17.69 -11.92
C PHE A 281 1.11 -18.04 -11.74
N VAL A 282 0.25 -17.02 -11.57
CA VAL A 282 -1.18 -17.24 -11.31
C VAL A 282 -1.91 -17.73 -12.55
N SER A 283 -1.59 -17.22 -13.76
CA SER A 283 -2.20 -17.69 -15.01
C SER A 283 -1.90 -19.16 -15.29
N ARG A 284 -0.70 -19.64 -14.95
CA ARG A 284 -0.37 -21.08 -15.06
C ARG A 284 -1.30 -21.91 -14.20
N ILE A 285 -1.53 -21.51 -12.94
CA ILE A 285 -2.43 -22.22 -12.04
C ILE A 285 -3.88 -22.20 -12.53
N ILE A 286 -4.37 -21.06 -13.01
CA ILE A 286 -5.71 -20.94 -13.60
C ILE A 286 -5.86 -21.85 -14.81
N ALA A 287 -4.85 -21.90 -15.70
CA ALA A 287 -4.87 -22.75 -16.89
C ALA A 287 -4.91 -24.24 -16.54
N GLU A 288 -4.16 -24.65 -15.53
CA GLU A 288 -4.18 -26.05 -15.03
C GLU A 288 -5.55 -26.43 -14.47
N HIS A 289 -6.18 -25.57 -13.65
CA HIS A 289 -7.55 -25.82 -13.15
C HIS A 289 -8.60 -25.87 -14.26
N ARG A 290 -8.45 -25.08 -15.33
CA ARG A 290 -9.33 -25.16 -16.49
C ARG A 290 -9.15 -26.46 -17.28
N ALA A 291 -7.97 -27.05 -17.28
CA ALA A 291 -7.67 -28.30 -17.97
C ALA A 291 -8.12 -29.54 -17.17
N LEU A 292 -8.22 -29.42 -15.84
CA LEU A 292 -8.66 -30.51 -14.97
C LEU A 292 -10.19 -30.59 -14.98
N THR A 293 -10.72 -31.81 -15.17
CA THR A 293 -12.14 -32.09 -14.96
C THR A 293 -12.46 -31.89 -13.46
N ARG A 294 -13.67 -31.35 -13.14
CA ARG A 294 -14.11 -30.96 -11.79
C ARG A 294 -13.55 -31.85 -10.67
N SER A 295 -12.85 -31.22 -9.72
CA SER A 295 -12.40 -31.86 -8.49
C SER A 295 -13.58 -32.21 -7.60
N GLU A 296 -13.51 -33.34 -6.91
CA GLU A 296 -14.50 -33.74 -5.85
C GLU A 296 -14.52 -32.73 -4.70
N ASN A 297 -13.38 -32.07 -4.42
CA ASN A 297 -13.23 -31.03 -3.41
C ASN A 297 -12.76 -29.74 -4.08
N PRO A 298 -13.69 -28.86 -4.52
CA PRO A 298 -13.34 -27.62 -5.21
C PRO A 298 -12.58 -26.68 -4.27
N ASP A 299 -11.44 -26.19 -4.74
CA ASP A 299 -10.69 -25.13 -4.10
C ASP A 299 -11.22 -23.73 -4.48
N PHE A 300 -10.53 -22.68 -4.02
CA PHE A 300 -11.00 -21.32 -4.30
C PHE A 300 -10.84 -20.90 -5.77
N VAL A 301 -9.87 -21.45 -6.50
CA VAL A 301 -9.73 -21.20 -7.95
C VAL A 301 -10.91 -21.84 -8.70
N ASP A 302 -11.27 -23.07 -8.36
CA ASP A 302 -12.42 -23.77 -8.95
C ASP A 302 -13.72 -23.00 -8.72
N VAL A 303 -13.89 -22.45 -7.49
CA VAL A 303 -15.03 -21.59 -7.16
C VAL A 303 -15.05 -20.35 -8.04
N LEU A 304 -13.93 -19.64 -8.18
CA LEU A 304 -13.86 -18.45 -9.04
C LEU A 304 -14.16 -18.73 -10.50
N LEU A 305 -13.70 -19.88 -11.00
CA LEU A 305 -13.97 -20.34 -12.36
C LEU A 305 -15.43 -20.73 -12.58
N SER A 306 -16.12 -21.17 -11.54
CA SER A 306 -17.54 -21.58 -11.60
C SER A 306 -18.53 -20.42 -11.52
N LEU A 307 -18.08 -19.20 -11.18
CA LEU A 307 -18.94 -18.03 -11.04
C LEU A 307 -19.55 -17.61 -12.40
N GLN A 308 -20.85 -17.30 -12.37
CA GLN A 308 -21.60 -16.91 -13.57
C GLN A 308 -22.35 -15.57 -13.36
N GLY A 309 -22.84 -15.00 -14.45
CA GLY A 309 -23.63 -13.78 -14.42
C GLY A 309 -22.87 -12.57 -13.90
N HIS A 310 -23.45 -11.84 -12.98
CA HIS A 310 -22.88 -10.62 -12.42
C HIS A 310 -21.68 -10.86 -11.47
N ASP A 311 -21.52 -12.07 -10.93
CA ASP A 311 -20.43 -12.43 -10.04
C ASP A 311 -19.20 -12.96 -10.81
N LYS A 312 -19.31 -13.15 -12.15
CA LYS A 312 -18.21 -13.64 -13.00
C LYS A 312 -17.08 -12.61 -13.04
N LEU A 313 -15.87 -13.05 -12.74
CA LEU A 313 -14.68 -12.23 -12.77
C LEU A 313 -13.93 -12.40 -14.12
N SER A 314 -13.29 -11.32 -14.58
CA SER A 314 -12.34 -11.42 -15.70
C SER A 314 -11.06 -12.15 -15.25
N ASP A 315 -10.26 -12.65 -16.18
CA ASP A 315 -8.99 -13.32 -15.85
C ASP A 315 -8.06 -12.37 -15.07
N SER A 316 -8.02 -11.10 -15.45
CA SER A 316 -7.23 -10.09 -14.73
C SER A 316 -7.74 -9.82 -13.30
N ASP A 317 -9.06 -9.87 -13.09
CA ASP A 317 -9.63 -9.74 -11.75
C ASP A 317 -9.37 -10.99 -10.90
N MET A 318 -9.48 -12.19 -11.49
CA MET A 318 -9.13 -13.43 -10.83
C MET A 318 -7.66 -13.43 -10.37
N ILE A 319 -6.74 -13.03 -11.25
CA ILE A 319 -5.31 -12.91 -10.91
C ILE A 319 -5.12 -11.95 -9.72
N ALA A 320 -5.74 -10.77 -9.76
CA ALA A 320 -5.64 -9.81 -8.68
C ALA A 320 -6.22 -10.32 -7.36
N VAL A 321 -7.40 -10.96 -7.40
CA VAL A 321 -8.05 -11.54 -6.22
C VAL A 321 -7.22 -12.67 -5.63
N LEU A 322 -6.72 -13.58 -6.44
CA LEU A 322 -5.89 -14.69 -6.01
C LEU A 322 -4.54 -14.21 -5.47
N TRP A 323 -3.94 -13.19 -6.09
CA TRP A 323 -2.72 -12.57 -5.62
C TRP A 323 -2.87 -11.91 -4.23
N VAL A 324 -3.95 -11.16 -4.03
CA VAL A 324 -4.20 -10.43 -2.76
C VAL A 324 -4.74 -11.34 -1.66
N SER A 325 -5.50 -12.37 -1.98
CA SER A 325 -5.97 -13.36 -1.00
C SER A 325 -4.81 -13.98 -0.22
N LYS A 326 -3.63 -14.07 -0.85
CA LYS A 326 -2.38 -14.51 -0.23
C LYS A 326 -1.82 -13.51 0.79
N GLN A 327 -1.96 -12.21 0.54
CA GLN A 327 -1.33 -11.18 1.37
C GLN A 327 -2.11 -10.88 2.66
N GLY A 328 -3.43 -11.00 2.66
CA GLY A 328 -4.27 -10.65 3.81
C GLY A 328 -4.01 -11.50 5.06
N ARG A 329 -3.67 -12.79 4.92
CA ARG A 329 -3.44 -13.70 6.06
C ARG A 329 -2.02 -13.67 6.62
N ALA A 330 -1.00 -13.46 5.80
CA ALA A 330 0.39 -13.48 6.26
C ALA A 330 0.75 -12.28 7.15
N ARG A 331 0.05 -11.16 7.02
CA ARG A 331 0.32 -9.94 7.79
C ARG A 331 -0.06 -10.00 9.27
N ILE A 332 -0.96 -10.93 9.66
CA ILE A 332 -1.40 -11.06 11.05
C ILE A 332 -0.27 -11.57 11.96
N TYR A 333 0.72 -12.28 11.42
CA TYR A 333 1.77 -12.92 12.21
C TYR A 333 3.13 -12.21 12.20
N THR A 334 3.33 -11.17 11.38
CA THR A 334 4.64 -10.50 11.25
C THR A 334 4.78 -9.19 12.02
N HIS A 335 3.72 -8.69 12.68
CA HIS A 335 3.73 -7.38 13.34
C HIS A 335 3.76 -7.40 14.88
N HIS A 336 3.97 -8.57 15.49
CA HIS A 336 4.09 -8.68 16.95
C HIS A 336 5.43 -9.29 17.35
N THR A 337 6.53 -8.60 17.06
CA THR A 337 7.81 -8.69 17.85
C THR A 337 8.61 -7.42 17.67
#